data_4802ff5f2f32b5bc329631db17fab72b
#
_entry.id   4802ff5f2f32b5bc329631db17fab72b
#
_cell.length_a   1.000
_cell.length_b   1.000
_cell.length_c   1.000
_cell.angle_alpha   90.00
_cell.angle_beta   90.00
_cell.angle_gamma   90.00
#
_symmetry.space_group_name_H-M   'P 1'
#
loop_
_entity.id
_entity.type
_entity.pdbx_description
1 polymer ?
#
loop_
_entity_poly.entity_id
_entity_poly.type
_entity_poly.pdbx_seq_one_letter_code
_entity_poly.pdbx_strand_id
1 'polypeptide(L)'
;MNQIKYSFCKVRNLLLQKLTQDFTPEHLSIINESNLHSVPKGSETHFKITIVSNEFENKSHILRHRSIYQSIDNLKNDYKIHAIQITAKTSNEWQKSTEVNPTPSCRGGSKVKSS
;
A
#
# COMPACT_ATOMS: atom_id res chain seq x y z
N MET A 1 -24.39 -10.85 -8.64
CA MET A 1 -23.83 -9.74 -8.07
C MET A 1 -23.13 -10.03 -6.82
N ASN A 2 -22.08 -9.43 -6.62
CA ASN A 2 -21.21 -9.76 -5.50
C ASN A 2 -21.19 -8.67 -4.47
N GLN A 3 -22.35 -8.25 -4.10
CA GLN A 3 -22.47 -7.16 -3.14
C GLN A 3 -21.85 -7.51 -1.80
N ILE A 4 -22.02 -8.75 -1.37
CA ILE A 4 -21.48 -9.17 -0.10
C ILE A 4 -19.97 -9.10 -0.12
N LYS A 5 -19.39 -9.52 -1.23
CA LYS A 5 -17.95 -9.48 -1.38
C LYS A 5 -17.41 -8.06 -1.28
N TYR A 6 -18.10 -7.13 -1.90
CA TYR A 6 -17.67 -5.74 -1.85
C TYR A 6 -17.79 -5.18 -0.45
N SER A 7 -18.79 -5.63 0.30
CA SER A 7 -18.98 -5.17 1.66
C SER A 7 -17.78 -5.49 2.54
N PHE A 8 -17.20 -6.68 2.37
CA PHE A 8 -16.08 -7.08 3.20
C PHE A 8 -14.80 -6.33 2.90
N CYS A 9 -14.67 -5.85 1.68
CA CYS A 9 -13.43 -5.18 1.26
C CYS A 9 -13.69 -3.79 0.74
N LYS A 10 -14.69 -3.14 1.27
CA LYS A 10 -15.12 -1.86 0.74
C LYS A 10 -14.01 -0.81 0.74
N VAL A 11 -13.36 -0.63 1.87
CA VAL A 11 -12.33 0.40 1.99
C VAL A 11 -11.12 0.04 1.15
N ARG A 12 -10.71 -1.22 1.19
CA ARG A 12 -9.59 -1.66 0.39
C ARG A 12 -9.85 -1.41 -1.10
N ASN A 13 -11.06 -1.72 -1.55
CA ASN A 13 -11.42 -1.53 -2.95
C ASN A 13 -11.46 -0.06 -3.35
N LEU A 14 -11.91 0.81 -2.45
CA LEU A 14 -11.90 2.23 -2.71
C LEU A 14 -10.48 2.78 -2.80
N LEU A 15 -9.60 2.31 -1.93
CA LEU A 15 -8.20 2.69 -1.98
C LEU A 15 -7.57 2.24 -3.29
N LEU A 16 -7.84 0.99 -3.67
CA LEU A 16 -7.32 0.43 -4.90
C LEU A 16 -7.75 1.26 -6.11
N GLN A 17 -9.01 1.59 -6.16
CA GLN A 17 -9.58 2.36 -7.25
C GLN A 17 -8.97 3.76 -7.34
N LYS A 18 -8.87 4.43 -6.20
CA LYS A 18 -8.36 5.80 -6.17
C LYS A 18 -6.88 5.85 -6.55
N LEU A 19 -6.09 4.95 -6.01
CA LEU A 19 -4.66 4.93 -6.31
C LEU A 19 -4.38 4.51 -7.75
N THR A 20 -5.18 3.60 -8.27
CA THR A 20 -5.06 3.21 -9.67
C THR A 20 -5.35 4.40 -10.57
N GLN A 21 -6.37 5.14 -10.26
CA GLN A 21 -6.77 6.29 -11.04
C GLN A 21 -5.72 7.40 -11.00
N ASP A 22 -5.17 7.69 -9.83
CA ASP A 22 -4.29 8.82 -9.68
C ASP A 22 -2.85 8.56 -10.09
N PHE A 23 -2.37 7.32 -9.96
CA PHE A 23 -0.97 7.02 -10.21
C PHE A 23 -0.72 6.05 -11.36
N THR A 24 -1.74 5.46 -11.93
CA THR A 24 -1.63 4.46 -13.01
C THR A 24 -0.46 3.52 -12.74
N PRO A 25 -0.47 2.81 -11.63
CA PRO A 25 0.68 2.00 -11.23
C PRO A 25 0.80 0.76 -12.08
N GLU A 26 2.03 0.29 -12.24
CA GLU A 26 2.24 -0.99 -12.89
C GLU A 26 2.10 -2.13 -11.89
N HIS A 27 2.18 -1.82 -10.61
CA HIS A 27 1.96 -2.79 -9.54
C HIS A 27 1.32 -2.08 -8.36
N LEU A 28 0.30 -2.68 -7.80
CA LEU A 28 -0.37 -2.11 -6.63
C LEU A 28 -0.88 -3.25 -5.77
N SER A 29 -0.44 -3.25 -4.53
CA SER A 29 -0.87 -4.24 -3.55
C SER A 29 -1.37 -3.52 -2.32
N ILE A 30 -2.54 -3.86 -1.86
CA ILE A 30 -3.12 -3.27 -0.65
C ILE A 30 -3.54 -4.42 0.25
N ILE A 31 -2.91 -4.51 1.40
CA ILE A 31 -3.17 -5.57 2.35
C ILE A 31 -3.79 -4.99 3.60
N ASN A 32 -4.93 -5.53 3.98
CA ASN A 32 -5.59 -5.14 5.21
C ASN A 32 -4.95 -5.92 6.35
N GLU A 33 -4.23 -5.21 7.22
CA GLU A 33 -3.54 -5.82 8.34
C GLU A 33 -4.22 -5.57 9.67
N SER A 34 -5.48 -5.21 9.63
CA SER A 34 -6.21 -4.89 10.87
C SER A 34 -6.21 -6.05 11.85
N ASN A 35 -6.24 -7.27 11.36
CA ASN A 35 -6.28 -8.44 12.22
C ASN A 35 -4.99 -8.66 13.00
N LEU A 36 -3.94 -7.90 12.69
CA LEU A 36 -2.69 -7.97 13.44
C LEU A 36 -2.71 -7.00 14.62
N HIS A 37 -3.81 -6.31 14.81
CA HIS A 37 -3.96 -5.33 15.88
C HIS A 37 -5.18 -5.65 16.71
N SER A 38 -5.27 -5.02 17.87
CA SER A 38 -6.41 -5.28 18.76
C SER A 38 -7.63 -4.49 18.31
N VAL A 39 -8.24 -4.94 17.24
CA VAL A 39 -9.44 -4.28 16.70
C VAL A 39 -10.46 -5.37 16.36
N PRO A 40 -11.72 -5.00 16.22
CA PRO A 40 -12.76 -5.96 15.92
C PRO A 40 -12.52 -6.68 14.61
N LYS A 41 -12.96 -7.92 14.55
CA LYS A 41 -12.87 -8.71 13.35
C LYS A 41 -13.61 -8.02 12.21
N GLY A 42 -13.01 -8.03 11.03
CA GLY A 42 -13.62 -7.39 9.87
C GLY A 42 -13.29 -5.92 9.73
N SER A 43 -12.47 -5.38 10.64
CA SER A 43 -12.08 -3.98 10.56
C SER A 43 -11.21 -3.72 9.35
N GLU A 44 -11.29 -2.50 8.84
CA GLU A 44 -10.43 -2.05 7.73
C GLU A 44 -9.77 -0.74 8.16
N THR A 45 -8.91 -0.81 9.18
CA THR A 45 -8.29 0.37 9.76
C THR A 45 -6.78 0.42 9.61
N HIS A 46 -6.16 -0.70 9.25
CA HIS A 46 -4.71 -0.76 9.10
C HIS A 46 -4.37 -1.39 7.76
N PHE A 47 -3.65 -0.67 6.93
CA PHE A 47 -3.32 -1.14 5.59
C PHE A 47 -1.84 -1.06 5.31
N LYS A 48 -1.39 -2.00 4.49
CA LYS A 48 -0.03 -1.97 3.96
C LYS A 48 -0.15 -1.83 2.44
N ILE A 49 0.40 -0.75 1.89
CA ILE A 49 0.28 -0.44 0.48
C ILE A 49 1.65 -0.49 -0.18
N THR A 50 1.75 -1.26 -1.25
CA THR A 50 2.94 -1.28 -2.10
C THR A 50 2.50 -0.78 -3.47
N ILE A 51 3.11 0.31 -3.93
CA ILE A 51 2.71 0.91 -5.19
C ILE A 51 3.94 1.22 -6.02
N VAL A 52 3.92 0.80 -7.28
CA VAL A 52 5.02 1.00 -8.22
C VAL A 52 4.50 1.81 -9.38
N SER A 53 5.06 2.99 -9.57
CA SER A 53 4.58 3.89 -10.61
C SER A 53 5.69 4.80 -11.10
N ASN A 54 5.68 5.07 -12.40
CA ASN A 54 6.63 6.02 -12.97
C ASN A 54 6.33 7.46 -12.55
N GLU A 55 5.18 7.70 -11.97
CA GLU A 55 4.86 9.00 -11.41
C GLU A 55 5.81 9.39 -10.28
N PHE A 56 6.51 8.41 -9.71
CA PHE A 56 7.43 8.67 -8.60
C PHE A 56 8.85 8.98 -9.05
N GLU A 57 9.09 9.01 -10.35
CA GLU A 57 10.41 9.35 -10.87
C GLU A 57 10.81 10.75 -10.42
N ASN A 58 12.06 10.89 -10.00
CA ASN A 58 12.60 12.16 -9.57
C ASN A 58 11.93 12.76 -8.34
N LYS A 59 11.26 11.93 -7.56
CA LYS A 59 10.63 12.35 -6.32
C LYS A 59 11.24 11.63 -5.15
N SER A 60 11.51 12.37 -4.08
CA SER A 60 12.01 11.76 -2.85
C SER A 60 10.92 10.89 -2.23
N HIS A 61 11.29 10.04 -1.30
CA HIS A 61 10.32 9.19 -0.62
C HIS A 61 9.27 10.03 0.12
N ILE A 62 9.69 11.14 0.68
CA ILE A 62 8.76 12.03 1.38
C ILE A 62 7.72 12.59 0.42
N LEU A 63 8.15 13.01 -0.75
CA LEU A 63 7.22 13.56 -1.75
C LEU A 63 6.27 12.48 -2.27
N ARG A 64 6.78 11.27 -2.45
CA ARG A 64 5.94 10.16 -2.90
C ARG A 64 4.86 9.86 -1.88
N HIS A 65 5.23 9.76 -0.62
CA HIS A 65 4.28 9.48 0.45
C HIS A 65 3.27 10.59 0.58
N ARG A 66 3.72 11.83 0.47
CA ARG A 66 2.82 12.99 0.54
C ARG A 66 1.78 12.94 -0.58
N SER A 67 2.22 12.62 -1.80
CA SER A 67 1.32 12.53 -2.93
C SER A 67 0.26 11.46 -2.71
N ILE A 68 0.69 10.33 -2.17
CA ILE A 68 -0.23 9.23 -1.91
C ILE A 68 -1.24 9.61 -0.83
N TYR A 69 -0.77 10.22 0.25
CA TYR A 69 -1.68 10.63 1.32
C TYR A 69 -2.67 11.68 0.81
N GLN A 70 -2.24 12.61 -0.02
CA GLN A 70 -3.15 13.59 -0.60
C GLN A 70 -4.23 12.91 -1.43
N SER A 71 -3.85 11.88 -2.16
CA SER A 71 -4.78 11.16 -3.00
C SER A 71 -5.87 10.47 -2.20
N ILE A 72 -5.53 9.89 -1.05
CA ILE A 72 -6.47 9.09 -0.29
C ILE A 72 -6.95 9.76 1.00
N ASP A 73 -6.67 11.04 1.17
CA ASP A 73 -6.99 11.73 2.42
C ASP A 73 -8.48 11.68 2.75
N ASN A 74 -9.32 11.89 1.77
CA ASN A 74 -10.76 11.84 2.00
C ASN A 74 -11.22 10.46 2.46
N LEU A 75 -10.66 9.42 1.85
CA LEU A 75 -11.01 8.06 2.25
C LEU A 75 -10.52 7.76 3.65
N LYS A 76 -9.33 8.25 3.97
CA LYS A 76 -8.76 8.05 5.29
C LYS A 76 -9.67 8.65 6.37
N ASN A 77 -10.16 9.84 6.12
CA ASN A 77 -11.04 10.52 7.07
C ASN A 77 -12.44 9.91 7.11
N ASP A 78 -13.01 9.64 5.96
CA ASP A 78 -14.37 9.13 5.88
C ASP A 78 -14.53 7.76 6.50
N TYR A 79 -13.52 6.91 6.34
CA TYR A 79 -13.60 5.53 6.82
C TYR A 79 -12.73 5.27 8.04
N LYS A 80 -12.19 6.33 8.61
CA LYS A 80 -11.41 6.27 9.85
C LYS A 80 -10.27 5.26 9.77
N ILE A 81 -9.51 5.35 8.71
CA ILE A 81 -8.32 4.52 8.55
C ILE A 81 -7.29 5.03 9.55
N HIS A 82 -6.83 4.14 10.41
CA HIS A 82 -5.94 4.52 11.50
C HIS A 82 -4.49 4.60 11.07
N ALA A 83 -4.01 3.62 10.34
CA ALA A 83 -2.61 3.56 9.97
C ALA A 83 -2.41 3.00 8.58
N ILE A 84 -1.47 3.57 7.85
CA ILE A 84 -1.14 3.12 6.50
C ILE A 84 0.37 3.07 6.40
N GLN A 85 0.89 1.91 6.00
CA GLN A 85 2.30 1.74 5.72
C GLN A 85 2.47 1.73 4.21
N ILE A 86 3.33 2.59 3.70
CA ILE A 86 3.46 2.77 2.26
C ILE A 86 4.86 2.44 1.79
N THR A 87 4.95 1.64 0.73
CA THR A 87 6.16 1.42 -0.03
C THR A 87 5.90 1.93 -1.43
N ALA A 88 6.58 3.00 -1.83
CA ALA A 88 6.37 3.63 -3.13
C ALA A 88 7.66 3.58 -3.93
N LYS A 89 7.63 2.94 -5.08
CA LYS A 89 8.82 2.72 -5.89
C LYS A 89 8.57 3.07 -7.34
N THR A 90 9.66 3.38 -8.06
CA THR A 90 9.59 3.47 -9.51
C THR A 90 9.75 2.07 -10.07
N SER A 91 9.46 1.91 -11.35
CA SER A 91 9.62 0.63 -12.02
C SER A 91 11.05 0.11 -11.89
N ASN A 92 12.01 0.99 -12.08
CA ASN A 92 13.41 0.63 -12.00
C ASN A 92 13.82 0.15 -10.61
N GLU A 93 13.37 0.87 -9.59
CA GLU A 93 13.64 0.49 -8.21
C GLU A 93 13.00 -0.85 -7.86
N TRP A 94 11.81 -1.07 -8.36
CA TRP A 94 11.08 -2.30 -8.10
C TRP A 94 11.79 -3.50 -8.71
N GLN A 95 12.25 -3.37 -9.94
CA GLN A 95 13.00 -4.44 -10.59
C GLN A 95 14.28 -4.78 -9.85
N LYS A 96 15.00 -3.77 -9.43
CA LYS A 96 16.23 -4.00 -8.69
C LYS A 96 15.97 -4.70 -7.37
N SER A 97 14.88 -4.33 -6.73
CA SER A 97 14.50 -4.91 -5.47
C SER A 97 14.23 -6.41 -5.61
N THR A 98 13.47 -6.78 -6.63
CA THR A 98 13.12 -8.19 -6.81
C THR A 98 14.33 -9.00 -7.26
N GLU A 99 15.23 -8.41 -8.00
CA GLU A 99 16.43 -9.11 -8.42
C GLU A 99 17.40 -9.37 -7.27
N VAL A 100 17.55 -8.38 -6.42
CA VAL A 100 18.50 -8.47 -5.35
C VAL A 100 18.01 -9.29 -4.17
N ASN A 101 16.73 -9.27 -3.94
CA ASN A 101 16.16 -9.98 -2.80
C ASN A 101 15.20 -11.06 -3.23
N PRO A 102 15.71 -12.13 -3.75
CA PRO A 102 14.84 -13.20 -4.18
C PRO A 102 14.18 -13.88 -3.01
N THR A 103 14.78 -13.86 -1.84
CA THR A 103 14.16 -14.47 -0.74
C THR A 103 13.82 -13.49 0.25
N PRO A 104 12.77 -13.44 0.63
CA PRO A 104 12.39 -12.56 1.63
C PRO A 104 12.59 -13.12 2.93
N SER A 105 12.97 -13.88 3.16
CA SER A 105 13.10 -14.33 4.37
C SER A 105 13.40 -13.59 5.41
N CYS A 106 13.37 -13.54 5.37
CA CYS A 106 13.62 -13.18 6.11
C CYS A 106 13.45 -12.67 6.86
N ARG A 107 13.22 -12.89 7.31
CA ARG A 107 13.02 -12.50 8.10
C ARG A 107 13.38 -11.65 8.62
N GLY A 108 13.48 -11.53 8.50
CA GLY A 108 13.77 -10.44 8.95
C GLY A 108 14.35 -9.73 8.94
N GLY A 109 14.43 -10.05 8.64
CA GLY A 109 14.85 -9.24 8.76
C GLY A 109 15.49 -8.69 8.60
N SER A 110 15.61 -8.78 8.51
CA SER A 110 16.15 -8.19 8.50
C SER A 110 16.90 -7.63 8.20
N LYS A 111 17.12 -7.83 8.27
CA LYS A 111 17.85 -7.35 8.13
C LYS A 111 18.39 -6.96 7.53
N VAL A 112 18.15 -7.25 7.30
CA VAL A 112 18.60 -6.87 6.84
C VAL A 112 19.23 -6.47 6.33
N LYS A 113 19.30 -6.61 6.35
CA LYS A 113 19.85 -6.19 5.98
C LYS A 113 20.32 -5.78 5.37
N SER A 114 20.24 -5.96 5.26
CA SER A 114 20.64 -5.54 4.71
C SER A 114 21.10 -5.39 4.24
N SER A 115 21.06 -5.65 4.26
CA SER A 115 21.42 -5.33 3.86
C SER A 115 21.74 -5.19 3.58
#